data_ce0b7fe868123f505d0073a604f949a9
#
_entry.id   ce0b7fe868123f505d0073a604f949a9
#
_cell.length_a   1.000
_cell.length_b   1.000
_cell.length_c   1.000
_cell.angle_alpha   90.00
_cell.angle_beta   90.00
_cell.angle_gamma   90.00
#
_symmetry.space_group_name_H-M   'P 1'
#
loop_
_entity.id
_entity.type
_entity.pdbx_description
1 polymer ?
#
loop_
_entity_poly.entity_id
_entity_poly.type
_entity_poly.pdbx_seq_one_letter_code
_entity_poly.pdbx_strand_id
1 'polypeptide(L)'
;MHGITFDIAHMLAGSLVLVSFMQLYQDRLYALLNIYALHALVLAASVAWQAFIQDAPHRYLTAVIALVFKAIIIPTALHRIIVRLGIHREIETVVGVGPAMLLGMGLVALSMVVMLRVTADADPLAREDLAFALSVVLLGLLMMVTRRNAVSQVVGFMSLENGLVLAATGAKGMPLVVEISVAFSVLIAFIVIGIFLFRIRERFDTVDVSALDQFRGERGDRM
;
A
#
# COMPACT_ATOMS: atom_id res chain seq x y z
N MET A 1 21.94 -17.64 20.05
CA MET A 1 21.42 -16.30 19.69
C MET A 1 20.87 -16.23 18.25
N HIS A 2 21.30 -17.10 17.31
CA HIS A 2 20.79 -17.06 15.93
C HIS A 2 19.28 -17.37 15.80
N GLY A 3 18.68 -18.21 16.63
CA GLY A 3 17.25 -18.56 16.54
C GLY A 3 16.32 -17.35 16.73
N ILE A 4 16.50 -16.58 17.81
CA ILE A 4 15.59 -15.47 18.17
C ILE A 4 15.61 -14.35 17.11
N THR A 5 16.77 -14.04 16.51
CA THR A 5 16.87 -13.00 15.48
C THR A 5 16.11 -13.37 14.22
N PHE A 6 16.08 -14.64 13.88
CA PHE A 6 15.35 -15.17 12.73
C PHE A 6 13.84 -15.27 13.01
N ASP A 7 13.47 -15.71 14.21
CA ASP A 7 12.06 -15.77 14.63
C ASP A 7 11.41 -14.39 14.57
N ILE A 8 12.12 -13.32 14.94
CA ILE A 8 11.62 -11.95 14.82
C ILE A 8 11.43 -11.53 13.34
N ALA A 9 12.36 -11.89 12.45
CA ALA A 9 12.22 -11.60 11.03
C ALA A 9 10.97 -12.28 10.43
N HIS A 10 10.78 -13.56 10.72
CA HIS A 10 9.59 -14.32 10.29
C HIS A 10 8.30 -13.78 10.90
N MET A 11 8.32 -13.39 12.17
CA MET A 11 7.18 -12.77 12.83
C MET A 11 6.79 -11.45 12.14
N LEU A 12 7.75 -10.61 11.77
CA LEU A 12 7.49 -9.35 11.05
C LEU A 12 6.96 -9.62 9.64
N ALA A 13 7.55 -10.55 8.91
CA ALA A 13 7.08 -10.94 7.58
C ALA A 13 5.66 -11.54 7.62
N GLY A 14 5.38 -12.44 8.57
CA GLY A 14 4.04 -12.99 8.80
C GLY A 14 3.02 -11.93 9.22
N SER A 15 3.44 -10.93 10.02
CA SER A 15 2.59 -9.80 10.41
C SER A 15 2.15 -8.97 9.21
N LEU A 16 3.00 -8.81 8.18
CA LEU A 16 2.61 -8.14 6.93
C LEU A 16 1.47 -8.86 6.22
N VAL A 17 1.49 -10.20 6.19
CA VAL A 17 0.38 -11.00 5.63
C VAL A 17 -0.91 -10.77 6.43
N LEU A 18 -0.84 -10.79 7.76
CA LEU A 18 -2.00 -10.52 8.61
C LEU A 18 -2.57 -9.11 8.38
N VAL A 19 -1.72 -8.09 8.30
CA VAL A 19 -2.16 -6.72 8.03
C VAL A 19 -2.72 -6.60 6.60
N SER A 20 -2.22 -7.36 5.62
CA SER A 20 -2.81 -7.43 4.27
C SER A 20 -4.23 -8.01 4.30
N PHE A 21 -4.50 -9.03 5.11
CA PHE A 21 -5.88 -9.50 5.34
C PHE A 21 -6.74 -8.45 6.04
N MET A 22 -6.21 -7.71 7.01
CA MET A 22 -6.95 -6.59 7.61
C MET A 22 -7.31 -5.52 6.59
N GLN A 23 -6.43 -5.22 5.61
CA GLN A 23 -6.75 -4.30 4.50
C GLN A 23 -7.85 -4.86 3.60
N LEU A 24 -7.81 -6.15 3.27
CA LEU A 24 -8.80 -6.82 2.44
C LEU A 24 -10.19 -6.83 3.10
N TYR A 25 -10.24 -6.92 4.42
CA TYR A 25 -11.46 -6.91 5.21
C TYR A 25 -12.15 -5.54 5.28
N GLN A 26 -11.40 -4.42 5.11
CA GLN A 26 -11.94 -3.09 5.31
C GLN A 26 -12.93 -2.65 4.22
N ASP A 27 -14.04 -2.07 4.64
CA ASP A 27 -15.06 -1.46 3.81
C ASP A 27 -15.07 0.09 3.88
N ARG A 28 -14.26 0.68 4.77
CA ARG A 28 -14.16 2.13 4.99
C ARG A 28 -12.80 2.67 4.58
N LEU A 29 -12.78 3.71 3.74
CA LEU A 29 -11.54 4.31 3.22
C LEU A 29 -10.60 4.80 4.32
N TYR A 30 -11.11 5.44 5.37
CA TYR A 30 -10.25 5.94 6.47
C TYR A 30 -9.59 4.81 7.26
N ALA A 31 -10.35 3.75 7.56
CA ALA A 31 -9.80 2.58 8.24
C ALA A 31 -8.76 1.89 7.35
N LEU A 32 -9.02 1.78 6.05
CA LEU A 32 -8.08 1.22 5.09
C LEU A 32 -6.76 1.99 5.06
N LEU A 33 -6.79 3.33 5.05
CA LEU A 33 -5.57 4.15 5.08
C LEU A 33 -4.77 3.97 6.37
N ASN A 34 -5.45 3.87 7.52
CA ASN A 34 -4.78 3.63 8.80
C ASN A 34 -4.12 2.25 8.85
N ILE A 35 -4.79 1.22 8.31
CA ILE A 35 -4.22 -0.13 8.22
C ILE A 35 -3.08 -0.16 7.21
N TYR A 36 -3.16 0.60 6.12
CA TYR A 36 -2.04 0.75 5.20
C TYR A 36 -0.83 1.42 5.86
N ALA A 37 -1.05 2.47 6.68
CA ALA A 37 0.04 3.08 7.47
C ALA A 37 0.68 2.06 8.43
N LEU A 38 -0.12 1.22 9.09
CA LEU A 38 0.37 0.12 9.91
C LEU A 38 1.17 -0.90 9.08
N HIS A 39 0.68 -1.27 7.88
CA HIS A 39 1.37 -2.17 6.96
C HIS A 39 2.76 -1.63 6.57
N ALA A 40 2.84 -0.34 6.24
CA ALA A 40 4.10 0.33 5.92
C ALA A 40 5.04 0.45 7.13
N LEU A 41 4.50 0.64 8.33
CA LEU A 41 5.27 0.64 9.58
C LEU A 41 5.90 -0.73 9.86
N VAL A 42 5.11 -1.81 9.73
CA VAL A 42 5.62 -3.18 9.91
C VAL A 42 6.67 -3.50 8.84
N LEU A 43 6.48 -3.05 7.59
CA LEU A 43 7.51 -3.19 6.55
C LEU A 43 8.80 -2.47 6.94
N ALA A 44 8.70 -1.20 7.36
CA ALA A 44 9.88 -0.43 7.78
C ALA A 44 10.64 -1.11 8.92
N ALA A 45 9.91 -1.66 9.90
CA ALA A 45 10.48 -2.43 10.99
C ALA A 45 11.16 -3.72 10.48
N SER A 46 10.53 -4.44 9.54
CA SER A 46 11.09 -5.65 8.92
C SER A 46 12.38 -5.34 8.16
N VAL A 47 12.39 -4.27 7.34
CA VAL A 47 13.58 -3.84 6.59
C VAL A 47 14.70 -3.41 7.53
N ALA A 48 14.38 -2.66 8.59
CA ALA A 48 15.38 -2.25 9.60
C ALA A 48 15.96 -3.45 10.33
N TRP A 49 15.13 -4.45 10.67
CA TRP A 49 15.57 -5.68 11.32
C TRP A 49 16.47 -6.51 10.40
N GLN A 50 16.11 -6.64 9.12
CA GLN A 50 16.94 -7.31 8.12
C GLN A 50 18.28 -6.56 7.90
N ALA A 51 18.28 -5.22 7.94
CA ALA A 51 19.49 -4.42 7.88
C ALA A 51 20.44 -4.73 9.05
N PHE A 52 19.89 -4.90 10.25
CA PHE A 52 20.65 -5.24 11.44
C PHE A 52 21.25 -6.65 11.36
N ILE A 53 20.46 -7.66 10.95
CA ILE A 53 20.93 -9.06 10.88
C ILE A 53 22.00 -9.24 9.79
N GLN A 54 21.85 -8.55 8.66
CA GLN A 54 22.72 -8.72 7.49
C GLN A 54 23.91 -7.77 7.47
N ASP A 55 24.08 -6.96 8.53
CA ASP A 55 25.12 -5.91 8.62
C ASP A 55 25.17 -5.01 7.37
N ALA A 56 23.99 -4.58 6.89
CA ALA A 56 23.80 -3.85 5.66
C ALA A 56 23.30 -2.42 5.93
N PRO A 57 24.17 -1.46 6.32
CA PRO A 57 23.77 -0.13 6.78
C PRO A 57 23.01 0.69 5.73
N HIS A 58 23.24 0.46 4.43
CA HIS A 58 22.50 1.13 3.36
C HIS A 58 20.98 0.83 3.39
N ARG A 59 20.56 -0.32 3.93
CA ARG A 59 19.14 -0.70 4.04
C ARG A 59 18.37 0.10 5.11
N TYR A 60 19.06 0.71 6.07
CA TYR A 60 18.41 1.63 7.01
C TYR A 60 17.82 2.84 6.28
N LEU A 61 18.48 3.32 5.21
CA LEU A 61 17.91 4.38 4.38
C LEU A 61 16.58 3.95 3.76
N THR A 62 16.49 2.72 3.25
CA THR A 62 15.24 2.15 2.72
C THR A 62 14.16 2.06 3.79
N ALA A 63 14.51 1.63 5.02
CA ALA A 63 13.57 1.59 6.14
C ALA A 63 13.04 2.98 6.51
N VAL A 64 13.91 3.99 6.56
CA VAL A 64 13.52 5.38 6.83
C VAL A 64 12.63 5.94 5.71
N ILE A 65 12.96 5.67 4.44
CA ILE A 65 12.12 6.08 3.31
C ILE A 65 10.73 5.41 3.39
N ALA A 66 10.67 4.11 3.66
CA ALA A 66 9.41 3.40 3.83
C ALA A 66 8.59 3.99 4.99
N LEU A 67 9.23 4.28 6.11
CA LEU A 67 8.57 4.89 7.27
C LEU A 67 8.01 6.28 6.95
N VAL A 68 8.84 7.17 6.39
CA VAL A 68 8.46 8.57 6.16
C VAL A 68 7.44 8.68 5.03
N PHE A 69 7.72 8.08 3.87
CA PHE A 69 6.85 8.24 2.71
C PHE A 69 5.60 7.35 2.79
N LYS A 70 5.78 6.05 3.04
CA LYS A 70 4.67 5.08 2.98
C LYS A 70 3.80 5.07 4.25
N ALA A 71 4.39 5.22 5.44
CA ALA A 71 3.61 5.19 6.67
C ALA A 71 3.02 6.55 7.06
N ILE A 72 3.64 7.68 6.65
CA ILE A 72 3.22 9.01 7.09
C ILE A 72 2.71 9.87 5.93
N ILE A 73 3.56 10.16 4.92
CA ILE A 73 3.24 11.16 3.89
C ILE A 73 2.06 10.70 3.05
N ILE A 74 2.11 9.51 2.49
CA ILE A 74 1.08 9.02 1.56
C ILE A 74 -0.28 8.83 2.24
N PRO A 75 -0.40 8.14 3.41
CA PRO A 75 -1.68 8.03 4.09
C PRO A 75 -2.28 9.38 4.46
N THR A 76 -1.44 10.33 4.92
CA THR A 76 -1.88 11.67 5.28
C THR A 76 -2.35 12.47 4.06
N ALA A 77 -1.65 12.37 2.93
CA ALA A 77 -2.04 13.01 1.68
C ALA A 77 -3.36 12.45 1.16
N LEU A 78 -3.50 11.12 1.11
CA LEU A 78 -4.74 10.45 0.68
C LEU A 78 -5.91 10.80 1.62
N HIS A 79 -5.68 10.83 2.93
CA HIS A 79 -6.69 11.26 3.90
C HIS A 79 -7.19 12.68 3.62
N ARG A 80 -6.27 13.63 3.38
CA ARG A 80 -6.63 15.01 3.04
C ARG A 80 -7.42 15.09 1.73
N ILE A 81 -7.05 14.28 0.73
CA ILE A 81 -7.77 14.20 -0.56
C ILE A 81 -9.20 13.72 -0.34
N ILE A 82 -9.41 12.62 0.38
CA ILE A 82 -10.72 12.06 0.67
C ILE A 82 -11.61 13.08 1.39
N VAL A 83 -11.06 13.76 2.41
CA VAL A 83 -11.80 14.79 3.17
C VAL A 83 -12.20 15.96 2.27
N ARG A 84 -11.26 16.51 1.47
CA ARG A 84 -11.51 17.69 0.64
C ARG A 84 -12.41 17.43 -0.55
N LEU A 85 -12.33 16.23 -1.16
CA LEU A 85 -13.16 15.88 -2.31
C LEU A 85 -14.54 15.35 -1.90
N GLY A 86 -14.80 15.15 -0.62
CA GLY A 86 -16.06 14.59 -0.13
C GLY A 86 -16.35 13.20 -0.70
N ILE A 87 -15.29 12.41 -0.96
CA ILE A 87 -15.43 11.06 -1.51
C ILE A 87 -16.22 10.19 -0.53
N HIS A 88 -17.15 9.39 -1.04
CA HIS A 88 -17.93 8.44 -0.25
C HIS A 88 -16.99 7.56 0.57
N ARG A 89 -17.28 7.46 1.87
CA ARG A 89 -16.41 6.77 2.84
C ARG A 89 -16.45 5.26 2.71
N GLU A 90 -17.46 4.73 2.03
CA GLU A 90 -17.64 3.29 1.81
C GLU A 90 -16.90 2.84 0.55
N ILE A 91 -16.33 1.65 0.63
CA ILE A 91 -15.59 1.04 -0.46
C ILE A 91 -16.50 0.06 -1.17
N GLU A 92 -16.82 0.36 -2.43
CA GLU A 92 -17.51 -0.59 -3.30
C GLU A 92 -16.56 -1.73 -3.68
N THR A 93 -17.02 -2.96 -3.52
CA THR A 93 -16.29 -4.17 -3.88
C THR A 93 -17.01 -4.91 -5.01
N VAL A 94 -16.25 -5.48 -5.94
CA VAL A 94 -16.79 -6.36 -7.00
C VAL A 94 -17.23 -7.69 -6.41
N VAL A 95 -16.48 -8.16 -5.43
CA VAL A 95 -16.70 -9.42 -4.72
C VAL A 95 -16.88 -9.11 -3.24
N GLY A 96 -17.85 -9.70 -2.59
CA GLY A 96 -18.07 -9.50 -1.14
C GLY A 96 -16.83 -9.87 -0.31
N VAL A 97 -16.77 -9.33 0.91
CA VAL A 97 -15.62 -9.52 1.82
C VAL A 97 -15.36 -11.01 2.09
N GLY A 98 -16.39 -11.82 2.33
CA GLY A 98 -16.27 -13.26 2.61
C GLY A 98 -15.55 -14.03 1.49
N PRO A 99 -16.05 -14.01 0.25
CA PRO A 99 -15.35 -14.63 -0.89
C PRO A 99 -13.94 -14.08 -1.12
N ALA A 100 -13.71 -12.77 -0.94
CA ALA A 100 -12.39 -12.18 -1.08
C ALA A 100 -11.40 -12.73 -0.04
N MET A 101 -11.84 -12.92 1.21
CA MET A 101 -11.03 -13.53 2.27
C MET A 101 -10.70 -15.00 1.97
N LEU A 102 -11.66 -15.79 1.45
CA LEU A 102 -11.42 -17.18 1.03
C LEU A 102 -10.41 -17.26 -0.11
N LEU A 103 -10.57 -16.40 -1.13
CA LEU A 103 -9.60 -16.30 -2.23
C LEU A 103 -8.21 -15.91 -1.70
N GLY A 104 -8.15 -14.94 -0.77
CA GLY A 104 -6.90 -14.55 -0.12
C GLY A 104 -6.21 -15.71 0.59
N MET A 105 -6.93 -16.51 1.36
CA MET A 105 -6.38 -17.71 2.00
C MET A 105 -5.85 -18.72 0.98
N GLY A 106 -6.59 -18.94 -0.12
CA GLY A 106 -6.13 -19.78 -1.22
C GLY A 106 -4.85 -19.28 -1.88
N LEU A 107 -4.72 -17.96 -2.09
CA LEU A 107 -3.52 -17.33 -2.65
C LEU A 107 -2.32 -17.45 -1.71
N VAL A 108 -2.51 -17.30 -0.40
CA VAL A 108 -1.44 -17.52 0.60
C VAL A 108 -1.00 -18.98 0.59
N ALA A 109 -1.94 -19.93 0.60
CA ALA A 109 -1.60 -21.34 0.49
C ALA A 109 -0.84 -21.66 -0.81
N LEU A 110 -1.27 -21.10 -1.94
CA LEU A 110 -0.59 -21.22 -3.22
C LEU A 110 0.84 -20.65 -3.16
N SER A 111 1.01 -19.46 -2.57
CA SER A 111 2.32 -18.83 -2.37
C SER A 111 3.27 -19.76 -1.60
N MET A 112 2.80 -20.33 -0.49
CA MET A 112 3.58 -21.29 0.30
C MET A 112 4.00 -22.51 -0.51
N VAL A 113 3.06 -23.14 -1.23
CA VAL A 113 3.34 -24.32 -2.06
C VAL A 113 4.32 -24.00 -3.18
N VAL A 114 4.15 -22.88 -3.88
CA VAL A 114 5.02 -22.47 -4.99
C VAL A 114 6.43 -22.19 -4.49
N MET A 115 6.57 -21.38 -3.43
CA MET A 115 7.89 -21.02 -2.91
C MET A 115 8.62 -22.21 -2.29
N LEU A 116 7.91 -23.12 -1.62
CA LEU A 116 8.50 -24.37 -1.12
C LEU A 116 9.13 -25.22 -2.24
N ARG A 117 8.57 -25.18 -3.43
CA ARG A 117 9.12 -25.92 -4.59
C ARG A 117 10.23 -25.19 -5.31
N VAL A 118 10.03 -23.90 -5.57
CA VAL A 118 10.96 -23.08 -6.37
C VAL A 118 12.28 -22.81 -5.63
N THR A 119 12.20 -22.69 -4.31
CA THR A 119 13.36 -22.36 -3.45
C THR A 119 13.88 -23.57 -2.67
N ALA A 120 13.71 -24.79 -3.20
CA ALA A 120 14.15 -26.03 -2.53
C ALA A 120 15.63 -26.02 -2.17
N ASP A 121 16.47 -25.40 -3.01
CA ASP A 121 17.94 -25.30 -2.84
C ASP A 121 18.37 -24.01 -2.14
N ALA A 122 17.43 -23.12 -1.76
CA ALA A 122 17.76 -21.88 -1.07
C ALA A 122 17.89 -22.07 0.44
N ASP A 123 18.54 -21.10 1.09
CA ASP A 123 18.59 -21.02 2.56
C ASP A 123 17.14 -21.06 3.13
N PRO A 124 16.82 -21.91 4.11
CA PRO A 124 15.49 -22.02 4.70
C PRO A 124 14.87 -20.68 5.10
N LEU A 125 15.68 -19.73 5.55
CA LEU A 125 15.26 -18.39 5.94
C LEU A 125 14.77 -17.54 4.76
N ALA A 126 15.56 -17.49 3.69
CA ALA A 126 15.20 -16.77 2.48
C ALA A 126 13.92 -17.36 1.85
N ARG A 127 13.72 -18.67 1.99
CA ARG A 127 12.58 -19.41 1.48
C ARG A 127 11.27 -18.99 2.13
N GLU A 128 11.23 -18.88 3.47
CA GLU A 128 10.03 -18.51 4.20
C GLU A 128 9.70 -17.02 3.98
N ASP A 129 10.70 -16.16 4.04
CA ASP A 129 10.52 -14.72 3.78
C ASP A 129 9.99 -14.46 2.36
N LEU A 130 10.46 -15.21 1.36
CA LEU A 130 9.96 -15.11 -0.01
C LEU A 130 8.51 -15.62 -0.13
N ALA A 131 8.12 -16.63 0.62
CA ALA A 131 6.74 -17.13 0.64
C ALA A 131 5.78 -16.10 1.26
N PHE A 132 6.16 -15.45 2.36
CA PHE A 132 5.41 -14.34 2.93
C PHE A 132 5.35 -13.13 1.98
N ALA A 133 6.47 -12.79 1.36
CA ALA A 133 6.53 -11.69 0.41
C ALA A 133 5.61 -11.92 -0.80
N LEU A 134 5.63 -13.11 -1.40
CA LEU A 134 4.72 -13.47 -2.48
C LEU A 134 3.26 -13.44 -2.02
N SER A 135 2.97 -13.87 -0.80
CA SER A 135 1.63 -13.77 -0.21
C SER A 135 1.14 -12.33 -0.16
N VAL A 136 1.97 -11.39 0.31
CA VAL A 136 1.65 -9.96 0.36
C VAL A 136 1.41 -9.41 -1.04
N VAL A 137 2.24 -9.78 -2.02
CA VAL A 137 2.09 -9.39 -3.44
C VAL A 137 0.74 -9.86 -3.99
N LEU A 138 0.39 -11.12 -3.79
CA LEU A 138 -0.86 -11.70 -4.28
C LEU A 138 -2.09 -11.10 -3.59
N LEU A 139 -2.02 -10.83 -2.28
CA LEU A 139 -3.11 -10.17 -1.56
C LEU A 139 -3.28 -8.71 -2.01
N GLY A 140 -2.21 -7.98 -2.26
CA GLY A 140 -2.25 -6.63 -2.83
C GLY A 140 -2.88 -6.63 -4.23
N LEU A 141 -2.53 -7.60 -5.08
CA LEU A 141 -3.13 -7.78 -6.40
C LEU A 141 -4.62 -8.12 -6.29
N LEU A 142 -4.99 -9.06 -5.41
CA LEU A 142 -6.39 -9.40 -5.14
C LEU A 142 -7.19 -8.16 -4.73
N MET A 143 -6.63 -7.33 -3.86
CA MET A 143 -7.26 -6.09 -3.44
C MET A 143 -7.47 -5.14 -4.63
N MET A 144 -6.48 -4.97 -5.52
CA MET A 144 -6.63 -4.13 -6.72
C MET A 144 -7.76 -4.60 -7.62
N VAL A 145 -7.88 -5.90 -7.85
CA VAL A 145 -8.88 -6.49 -8.75
C VAL A 145 -10.29 -6.46 -8.15
N THR A 146 -10.41 -6.61 -6.83
CA THR A 146 -11.71 -6.71 -6.16
C THR A 146 -12.32 -5.36 -5.76
N ARG A 147 -11.55 -4.27 -5.79
CA ARG A 147 -12.01 -2.92 -5.39
C ARG A 147 -12.36 -2.07 -6.61
N ARG A 148 -13.49 -1.33 -6.54
CA ARG A 148 -13.92 -0.38 -7.58
C ARG A 148 -13.41 1.03 -7.36
N ASN A 149 -13.06 1.38 -6.15
CA ASN A 149 -12.61 2.73 -5.80
C ASN A 149 -11.11 2.90 -6.12
N ALA A 150 -10.76 3.95 -6.87
CA ALA A 150 -9.38 4.24 -7.26
C ALA A 150 -8.42 4.38 -6.07
N VAL A 151 -8.85 4.99 -4.96
CA VAL A 151 -8.01 5.14 -3.77
C VAL A 151 -7.67 3.77 -3.17
N SER A 152 -8.64 2.87 -3.06
CA SER A 152 -8.41 1.52 -2.54
C SER A 152 -7.58 0.67 -3.50
N GLN A 153 -7.69 0.87 -4.82
CA GLN A 153 -6.81 0.22 -5.80
C GLN A 153 -5.36 0.70 -5.65
N VAL A 154 -5.14 2.01 -5.46
CA VAL A 154 -3.81 2.57 -5.18
C VAL A 154 -3.23 1.97 -3.90
N VAL A 155 -4.01 1.85 -2.83
CA VAL A 155 -3.56 1.20 -1.58
C VAL A 155 -3.21 -0.27 -1.84
N GLY A 156 -4.00 -1.01 -2.63
CA GLY A 156 -3.69 -2.38 -3.04
C GLY A 156 -2.36 -2.48 -3.79
N PHE A 157 -2.12 -1.58 -4.75
CA PHE A 157 -0.86 -1.50 -5.48
C PHE A 157 0.33 -1.21 -4.56
N MET A 158 0.18 -0.28 -3.64
CA MET A 158 1.24 0.06 -2.69
C MET A 158 1.51 -1.07 -1.69
N SER A 159 0.50 -1.88 -1.35
CA SER A 159 0.67 -3.08 -0.53
C SER A 159 1.38 -4.19 -1.30
N LEU A 160 1.07 -4.36 -2.59
CA LEU A 160 1.81 -5.24 -3.50
C LEU A 160 3.29 -4.83 -3.57
N GLU A 161 3.57 -3.54 -3.76
CA GLU A 161 4.92 -3.00 -3.78
C GLU A 161 5.66 -3.26 -2.45
N ASN A 162 4.99 -3.18 -1.31
CA ASN A 162 5.56 -3.53 -0.01
C ASN A 162 5.98 -5.01 0.05
N GLY A 163 5.21 -5.91 -0.58
CA GLY A 163 5.59 -7.31 -0.74
C GLY A 163 6.87 -7.49 -1.58
N LEU A 164 7.03 -6.71 -2.66
CA LEU A 164 8.26 -6.73 -3.47
C LEU A 164 9.47 -6.23 -2.68
N VAL A 165 9.30 -5.19 -1.85
CA VAL A 165 10.38 -4.72 -0.96
C VAL A 165 10.76 -5.79 0.05
N LEU A 166 9.77 -6.47 0.66
CA LEU A 166 10.02 -7.58 1.58
C LEU A 166 10.82 -8.71 0.90
N ALA A 167 10.44 -9.11 -0.32
CA ALA A 167 11.17 -10.11 -1.10
C ALA A 167 12.62 -9.69 -1.36
N ALA A 168 12.83 -8.45 -1.77
CA ALA A 168 14.15 -7.92 -2.08
C ALA A 168 15.06 -7.80 -0.84
N THR A 169 14.49 -7.57 0.33
CA THR A 169 15.26 -7.48 1.57
C THR A 169 15.57 -8.86 2.17
N GLY A 170 14.72 -9.85 1.96
CA GLY A 170 14.96 -11.25 2.35
C GLY A 170 16.00 -11.94 1.46
N ALA A 171 16.02 -11.63 0.16
CA ALA A 171 17.00 -12.18 -0.78
C ALA A 171 18.30 -11.38 -0.75
N LYS A 172 19.41 -12.06 -0.50
CA LYS A 172 20.74 -11.45 -0.60
C LYS A 172 21.05 -11.08 -2.06
N GLY A 173 21.22 -9.78 -2.35
CA GLY A 173 21.75 -9.35 -3.64
C GLY A 173 20.76 -8.73 -4.64
N MET A 174 19.61 -8.20 -4.17
CA MET A 174 18.66 -7.48 -5.04
C MET A 174 18.56 -5.97 -4.72
N PRO A 175 19.63 -5.17 -4.77
CA PRO A 175 19.56 -3.73 -4.50
C PRO A 175 18.64 -3.01 -5.48
N LEU A 176 18.64 -3.40 -6.75
CA LEU A 176 17.91 -2.75 -7.83
C LEU A 176 16.38 -2.78 -7.63
N VAL A 177 15.83 -3.86 -7.06
CA VAL A 177 14.39 -3.95 -6.75
C VAL A 177 13.99 -2.93 -5.67
N VAL A 178 14.85 -2.72 -4.68
CA VAL A 178 14.61 -1.72 -3.62
C VAL A 178 14.66 -0.31 -4.19
N GLU A 179 15.63 0.00 -5.06
CA GLU A 179 15.75 1.32 -5.70
C GLU A 179 14.55 1.61 -6.61
N ILE A 180 14.11 0.65 -7.41
CA ILE A 180 12.91 0.77 -8.23
C ILE A 180 11.67 0.98 -7.36
N SER A 181 11.52 0.24 -6.27
CA SER A 181 10.38 0.37 -5.36
C SER A 181 10.32 1.75 -4.72
N VAL A 182 11.46 2.31 -4.32
CA VAL A 182 11.54 3.69 -3.82
C VAL A 182 11.13 4.68 -4.91
N ALA A 183 11.62 4.51 -6.15
CA ALA A 183 11.25 5.37 -7.27
C ALA A 183 9.74 5.32 -7.56
N PHE A 184 9.14 4.13 -7.54
CA PHE A 184 7.67 3.97 -7.69
C PHE A 184 6.89 4.64 -6.56
N SER A 185 7.33 4.51 -5.30
CA SER A 185 6.68 5.16 -4.17
C SER A 185 6.69 6.69 -4.30
N VAL A 186 7.82 7.25 -4.73
CA VAL A 186 7.95 8.69 -5.00
C VAL A 186 7.06 9.10 -6.18
N LEU A 187 7.03 8.31 -7.26
CA LEU A 187 6.18 8.57 -8.42
C LEU A 187 4.69 8.57 -8.04
N ILE A 188 4.23 7.58 -7.27
CA ILE A 188 2.85 7.52 -6.78
C ILE A 188 2.54 8.74 -5.91
N ALA A 189 3.45 9.13 -5.01
CA ALA A 189 3.27 10.33 -4.21
C ALA A 189 3.12 11.58 -5.09
N PHE A 190 3.91 11.72 -6.14
CA PHE A 190 3.78 12.82 -7.10
C PHE A 190 2.47 12.79 -7.87
N ILE A 191 2.03 11.61 -8.34
CA ILE A 191 0.75 11.45 -9.04
C ILE A 191 -0.41 11.84 -8.12
N VAL A 192 -0.42 11.33 -6.89
CA VAL A 192 -1.46 11.63 -5.90
C VAL A 192 -1.49 13.12 -5.58
N ILE A 193 -0.33 13.74 -5.34
CA ILE A 193 -0.22 15.18 -5.09
C ILE A 193 -0.62 15.97 -6.33
N GLY A 194 -0.20 15.55 -7.53
CA GLY A 194 -0.54 16.18 -8.80
C GLY A 194 -2.05 16.17 -9.06
N ILE A 195 -2.71 15.03 -8.90
CA ILE A 195 -4.18 14.93 -9.04
C ILE A 195 -4.86 15.84 -8.01
N PHE A 196 -4.35 15.89 -6.79
CA PHE A 196 -4.89 16.75 -5.74
C PHE A 196 -4.77 18.24 -6.08
N LEU A 197 -3.60 18.68 -6.56
CA LEU A 197 -3.36 20.07 -6.96
C LEU A 197 -4.23 20.44 -8.18
N PHE A 198 -4.35 19.54 -9.17
CA PHE A 198 -5.17 19.76 -10.35
C PHE A 198 -6.65 19.90 -9.98
N ARG A 199 -7.18 19.04 -9.11
CA ARG A 199 -8.58 19.11 -8.65
C ARG A 199 -8.85 20.33 -7.77
N ILE A 200 -7.89 20.79 -6.98
CA ILE A 200 -8.04 22.05 -6.26
C ILE A 200 -8.17 23.21 -7.26
N ARG A 201 -7.27 23.27 -8.25
CA ARG A 201 -7.28 24.34 -9.26
C ARG A 201 -8.61 24.35 -10.03
N GLU A 202 -9.08 23.19 -10.48
CA GLU A 202 -10.34 23.06 -11.23
C GLU A 202 -11.57 23.53 -10.40
N ARG A 203 -11.59 23.31 -9.08
CA ARG A 203 -12.65 23.81 -8.22
C ARG A 203 -12.58 25.31 -7.91
N PHE A 204 -11.39 25.89 -7.92
CA PHE A 204 -11.22 27.34 -7.71
C PHE A 204 -11.46 28.13 -8.99
N ASP A 205 -11.17 27.58 -10.18
CA ASP A 205 -11.47 28.21 -11.46
C ASP A 205 -12.99 28.16 -11.82
N THR A 206 -13.77 27.28 -11.22
CA THR A 206 -15.24 27.20 -11.39
C THR A 206 -16.02 28.04 -10.37
N VAL A 207 -15.36 28.71 -9.43
CA VAL A 207 -15.95 29.76 -8.60
C VAL A 207 -15.68 31.11 -9.26
N ASP A 208 -15.93 31.20 -10.55
CA ASP A 208 -15.98 32.48 -11.24
C ASP A 208 -17.28 33.16 -10.81
N VAL A 209 -17.12 34.27 -10.10
CA VAL A 209 -18.22 35.10 -9.56
C VAL A 209 -19.15 35.59 -10.69
N SER A 210 -18.66 35.62 -11.93
CA SER A 210 -19.42 35.96 -13.15
C SER A 210 -20.57 35.00 -13.43
N ALA A 211 -20.48 33.72 -13.03
CA ALA A 211 -21.59 32.76 -13.17
C ALA A 211 -22.76 33.06 -12.21
N LEU A 212 -22.49 33.71 -11.08
CA LEU A 212 -23.51 34.12 -10.12
C LEU A 212 -24.22 35.42 -10.56
N ASP A 213 -23.56 36.27 -11.34
CA ASP A 213 -24.15 37.51 -11.90
C ASP A 213 -25.12 37.22 -13.03
N GLN A 214 -24.92 36.16 -13.83
CA GLN A 214 -25.87 35.72 -14.86
C GLN A 214 -27.19 35.24 -14.25
N PHE A 215 -27.18 34.55 -13.14
CA PHE A 215 -28.39 34.15 -12.40
C PHE A 215 -29.14 35.29 -11.74
N ARG A 216 -28.50 36.43 -11.51
CA ARG A 216 -29.13 37.63 -10.93
C ARG A 216 -29.78 38.51 -11.97
N GLY A 217 -29.33 38.46 -13.24
CA GLY A 217 -29.85 39.23 -14.34
C GLY A 217 -31.18 38.74 -14.91
N GLU A 218 -31.47 37.44 -14.84
CA GLU A 218 -32.71 36.87 -15.39
C GLU A 218 -33.97 37.08 -14.55
N ARG A 219 -33.85 37.64 -13.34
CA ARG A 219 -35.00 37.92 -12.45
C ARG A 219 -35.55 39.35 -12.58
N GLY A 220 -34.93 40.18 -13.39
CA GLY A 220 -35.29 41.60 -13.57
C GLY A 220 -36.28 41.90 -14.68
N ASP A 221 -36.48 41.03 -15.67
CA ASP A 221 -37.25 41.31 -16.89
C ASP A 221 -38.66 40.67 -16.95
N ARG A 222 -39.27 40.36 -15.83
CA ARG A 222 -40.68 39.97 -15.76
C ARG A 222 -41.43 40.80 -14.73
N MET A 223 -41.68 42.07 -15.09
CA MET A 223 -42.80 42.89 -14.58
C MET A 223 -43.33 43.75 -15.75
#